data_d90faa86b38ef350962335019a4ef3e4
#
_entry.id   d90faa86b38ef350962335019a4ef3e4
#
_cell.length_a   1.000
_cell.length_b   1.000
_cell.length_c   1.000
_cell.angle_alpha   90.00
_cell.angle_beta   90.00
_cell.angle_gamma   90.00
#
_symmetry.space_group_name_H-M   'P 1'
#
loop_
_entity.id
_entity.type
_entity.pdbx_description
1 polymer ?
#
loop_
_entity_poly.entity_id
_entity_poly.type
_entity_poly.pdbx_seq_one_letter_code
_entity_poly.pdbx_strand_id
1 'polypeptide(L)'
;MRNASKACIALMNPYFVEEMSNVLDEEKKVKHSALANKVDSKLDDSKFWTSVELPSKQKMPSDFDAAQLDWTHGPIIQSGGKFDLKMNAQVDDELLHPGVIIASMGLRYKSYCSLIARTYLVDPNKSQESNYKLLLQVHNLVMKEIRDGANVKDIYSKALQLVRTKKPELEKHFLKNVGAGIGIETRDTTLILNAKSNRILKDGMTLCVTTGFNDIENPNPQDKKSKVYSMVLSDTVRVSPSEPIVFTGDAPSDLDATSFFFKDDEEPEPTPKKAKKDSTVGAVATKNITKTKLRAERSTNVDEGAEARRREHQKELAAKKQEEGLARFAEATGDQNGAAVKKFKRFESYKRDNQFPPRVRDLAIVVDQKNSTVVLPIMGRPVPFHIQTIKNASKSDEGEFSFLRINFLSPGQGVGRKDDQPFEDASAHFVRSLTFRSHDGDRLQDIANQISNMKKDAVKREQEKKEMEDVVEQDKLIEIRSKLSITYPRSLLTIHRSSTGCDG
;
A
#
# COMPACT_ATOMS: atom_id res chain seq x y z
N MET A 1 14.38 -15.78 2.34
CA MET A 1 13.67 -15.59 1.05
C MET A 1 12.28 -16.22 1.01
N ARG A 2 12.04 -17.49 1.29
CA ARG A 2 10.66 -18.08 1.30
C ARG A 2 9.67 -17.29 2.15
N ASN A 3 10.06 -16.88 3.35
CA ASN A 3 9.18 -16.08 4.22
C ASN A 3 8.97 -14.65 3.67
N ALA A 4 9.99 -14.04 3.07
CA ALA A 4 9.83 -12.76 2.36
C ALA A 4 8.85 -12.88 1.17
N SER A 5 8.93 -13.98 0.40
CA SER A 5 8.01 -14.23 -0.72
C SER A 5 6.57 -14.44 -0.24
N LYS A 6 6.37 -15.23 0.82
CA LYS A 6 5.04 -15.42 1.43
C LYS A 6 4.46 -14.10 1.94
N ALA A 7 5.28 -13.24 2.54
CA ALA A 7 4.86 -11.92 2.97
C ALA A 7 4.49 -11.01 1.78
N CYS A 8 5.25 -11.03 0.67
CA CYS A 8 4.88 -10.32 -0.55
C CYS A 8 3.53 -10.80 -1.10
N ILE A 9 3.28 -12.12 -1.13
CA ILE A 9 2.02 -12.70 -1.58
C ILE A 9 0.86 -12.26 -0.68
N ALA A 10 1.07 -12.31 0.64
CA ALA A 10 0.05 -11.92 1.63
C ALA A 10 -0.39 -10.46 1.48
N LEU A 11 0.54 -9.55 1.21
CA LEU A 11 0.22 -8.14 0.97
C LEU A 11 -0.38 -7.91 -0.41
N MET A 12 0.06 -8.65 -1.44
CA MET A 12 -0.42 -8.46 -2.81
C MET A 12 -1.85 -8.99 -2.99
N ASN A 13 -2.09 -10.27 -2.74
CA ASN A 13 -3.35 -10.91 -3.10
C ASN A 13 -4.45 -10.79 -2.05
N PRO A 14 -4.29 -11.20 -0.78
CA PRO A 14 -5.38 -11.10 0.17
C PRO A 14 -5.71 -9.67 0.58
N TYR A 15 -4.73 -8.76 0.53
CA TYR A 15 -4.93 -7.40 1.04
C TYR A 15 -5.05 -6.35 -0.07
N PHE A 16 -4.00 -6.16 -0.90
CA PHE A 16 -4.02 -5.11 -1.92
C PHE A 16 -5.13 -5.29 -2.94
N VAL A 17 -5.33 -6.52 -3.43
CA VAL A 17 -6.39 -6.81 -4.42
C VAL A 17 -7.78 -6.50 -3.85
N GLU A 18 -8.03 -6.84 -2.57
CA GLU A 18 -9.30 -6.52 -1.91
C GLU A 18 -9.49 -5.00 -1.76
N GLU A 19 -8.46 -4.28 -1.30
CA GLU A 19 -8.52 -2.81 -1.17
C GLU A 19 -8.71 -2.12 -2.53
N MET A 20 -8.01 -2.59 -3.56
CA MET A 20 -8.15 -2.08 -4.93
C MET A 20 -9.56 -2.31 -5.46
N SER A 21 -10.08 -3.53 -5.32
CA SER A 21 -11.44 -3.88 -5.75
C SER A 21 -12.50 -3.06 -5.04
N ASN A 22 -12.38 -2.87 -3.73
CA ASN A 22 -13.31 -2.04 -2.96
C ASN A 22 -13.28 -0.55 -3.40
N VAL A 23 -12.10 -0.03 -3.73
CA VAL A 23 -11.97 1.35 -4.25
C VAL A 23 -12.65 1.50 -5.60
N LEU A 24 -12.51 0.50 -6.48
CA LEU A 24 -13.09 0.51 -7.83
C LEU A 24 -14.61 0.27 -7.79
N ASP A 25 -15.09 -0.68 -6.98
CA ASP A 25 -16.52 -1.00 -6.82
C ASP A 25 -17.31 0.18 -6.23
N GLU A 26 -16.72 0.89 -5.28
CA GLU A 26 -17.33 2.06 -4.65
C GLU A 26 -17.04 3.37 -5.43
N GLU A 27 -16.37 3.32 -6.57
CA GLU A 27 -15.96 4.48 -7.39
C GLU A 27 -15.26 5.59 -6.57
N LYS A 28 -14.53 5.19 -5.52
CA LYS A 28 -13.85 6.12 -4.64
C LYS A 28 -12.64 6.75 -5.34
N LYS A 29 -12.51 8.07 -5.20
CA LYS A 29 -11.33 8.81 -5.69
C LYS A 29 -10.18 8.66 -4.70
N VAL A 30 -9.39 7.61 -4.84
CA VAL A 30 -8.23 7.30 -4.01
C VAL A 30 -6.96 7.51 -4.82
N LYS A 31 -5.93 8.12 -4.22
CA LYS A 31 -4.63 8.31 -4.84
C LYS A 31 -3.79 7.03 -4.74
N HIS A 32 -2.87 6.82 -5.71
CA HIS A 32 -1.89 5.73 -5.65
C HIS A 32 -1.11 5.75 -4.34
N SER A 33 -0.63 6.93 -3.92
CA SER A 33 0.09 7.11 -2.64
C SER A 33 -0.75 6.73 -1.41
N ALA A 34 -2.05 7.04 -1.41
CA ALA A 34 -2.94 6.69 -0.30
C ALA A 34 -3.16 5.18 -0.20
N LEU A 35 -3.33 4.49 -1.35
CA LEU A 35 -3.47 3.04 -1.39
C LEU A 35 -2.14 2.35 -1.02
N ALA A 36 -1.00 2.87 -1.50
CA ALA A 36 0.32 2.40 -1.11
C ALA A 36 0.57 2.53 0.40
N ASN A 37 0.17 3.66 1.01
CA ASN A 37 0.28 3.85 2.45
C ASN A 37 -0.59 2.89 3.26
N LYS A 38 -1.76 2.50 2.75
CA LYS A 38 -2.59 1.46 3.39
C LYS A 38 -1.86 0.11 3.41
N VAL A 39 -1.23 -0.27 2.30
CA VAL A 39 -0.42 -1.50 2.23
C VAL A 39 0.81 -1.40 3.14
N ASP A 40 1.49 -0.24 3.15
CA ASP A 40 2.65 0.02 4.02
C ASP A 40 2.30 -0.14 5.50
N SER A 41 1.11 0.33 5.92
CA SER A 41 0.65 0.22 7.31
C SER A 41 0.46 -1.22 7.79
N LYS A 42 0.29 -2.18 6.87
CA LYS A 42 0.13 -3.61 7.22
C LYS A 42 1.43 -4.29 7.59
N LEU A 43 2.57 -3.70 7.26
CA LEU A 43 3.87 -4.26 7.65
C LEU A 43 4.00 -4.39 9.17
N ASP A 44 3.53 -3.39 9.92
CA ASP A 44 3.61 -3.32 11.37
C ASP A 44 2.37 -3.90 12.09
N ASP A 45 1.38 -4.43 11.33
CA ASP A 45 0.14 -4.98 11.88
C ASP A 45 0.29 -6.47 12.24
N SER A 46 0.66 -6.75 13.49
CA SER A 46 0.82 -8.12 13.99
C SER A 46 -0.46 -8.96 13.87
N LYS A 47 -1.64 -8.34 13.95
CA LYS A 47 -2.93 -9.06 13.81
C LYS A 47 -3.14 -9.53 12.38
N PHE A 48 -2.77 -8.69 11.40
CA PHE A 48 -2.80 -9.06 9.99
C PHE A 48 -1.96 -10.31 9.74
N TRP A 49 -0.71 -10.34 10.18
CA TRP A 49 0.21 -11.47 9.95
C TRP A 49 -0.24 -12.77 10.62
N THR A 50 -0.96 -12.68 11.74
CA THR A 50 -1.50 -13.85 12.45
C THR A 50 -2.74 -14.42 11.76
N SER A 51 -3.56 -13.56 11.15
CA SER A 51 -4.86 -13.93 10.57
C SER A 51 -4.81 -14.17 9.07
N VAL A 52 -3.81 -13.62 8.34
CA VAL A 52 -3.77 -13.67 6.88
C VAL A 52 -3.64 -15.11 6.36
N GLU A 53 -4.48 -15.44 5.41
CA GLU A 53 -4.41 -16.70 4.66
C GLU A 53 -3.89 -16.40 3.24
N LEU A 54 -2.88 -17.17 2.83
CA LEU A 54 -2.33 -17.11 1.49
C LEU A 54 -3.32 -17.71 0.47
N PRO A 55 -3.21 -17.41 -0.83
CA PRO A 55 -4.07 -18.03 -1.85
C PRO A 55 -4.05 -19.56 -1.84
N SER A 56 -2.93 -20.17 -1.44
CA SER A 56 -2.80 -21.62 -1.20
C SER A 56 -3.51 -22.13 0.05
N LYS A 57 -4.26 -21.29 0.77
CA LYS A 57 -4.90 -21.58 2.07
C LYS A 57 -3.90 -21.93 3.17
N GLN A 58 -2.64 -21.59 3.01
CA GLN A 58 -1.62 -21.72 4.03
C GLN A 58 -1.56 -20.45 4.87
N LYS A 59 -1.25 -20.59 6.15
CA LYS A 59 -0.94 -19.47 7.03
C LYS A 59 0.56 -19.17 6.96
N MET A 60 0.94 -18.01 7.48
CA MET A 60 2.36 -17.72 7.68
C MET A 60 2.97 -18.78 8.61
N PRO A 61 4.26 -19.13 8.41
CA PRO A 61 4.95 -20.10 9.27
C PRO A 61 4.89 -19.68 10.75
N SER A 62 4.86 -20.66 11.66
CA SER A 62 4.82 -20.40 13.10
C SER A 62 6.05 -19.67 13.65
N ASP A 63 7.18 -19.77 12.97
CA ASP A 63 8.42 -19.08 13.27
C ASP A 63 8.56 -17.72 12.57
N PHE A 64 7.51 -17.27 11.90
CA PHE A 64 7.50 -15.98 11.22
C PHE A 64 7.36 -14.83 12.21
N ASP A 65 8.34 -13.95 12.20
CA ASP A 65 8.39 -12.74 13.01
C ASP A 65 8.24 -11.48 12.12
N ALA A 66 7.09 -10.83 12.21
CA ALA A 66 6.81 -9.63 11.42
C ALA A 66 7.80 -8.47 11.72
N ALA A 67 8.40 -8.43 12.91
CA ALA A 67 9.40 -7.43 13.26
C ALA A 67 10.69 -7.53 12.45
N GLN A 68 10.93 -8.68 11.79
CA GLN A 68 12.08 -8.92 10.91
C GLN A 68 11.79 -8.56 9.44
N LEU A 69 10.56 -8.09 9.14
CA LEU A 69 10.22 -7.59 7.81
C LEU A 69 10.67 -6.14 7.63
N ASP A 70 11.15 -5.84 6.43
CA ASP A 70 11.43 -4.48 5.98
C ASP A 70 11.13 -4.34 4.49
N TRP A 71 10.80 -3.16 4.02
CA TRP A 71 10.67 -2.88 2.60
C TRP A 71 12.04 -2.80 1.93
N THR A 72 12.20 -3.49 0.82
CA THR A 72 13.31 -3.24 -0.12
C THR A 72 13.00 -2.04 -1.01
N HIS A 73 11.76 -1.95 -1.45
CA HIS A 73 11.09 -0.76 -1.95
C HIS A 73 9.63 -0.80 -1.51
N GLY A 74 9.04 0.36 -1.24
CA GLY A 74 7.64 0.44 -0.83
C GLY A 74 6.69 -0.06 -1.92
N PRO A 75 5.39 -0.24 -1.60
CA PRO A 75 4.40 -0.63 -2.60
C PRO A 75 4.36 0.40 -3.74
N ILE A 76 4.56 -0.06 -4.97
CA ILE A 76 4.49 0.76 -6.18
C ILE A 76 3.18 0.45 -6.87
N ILE A 77 2.28 1.42 -6.96
CA ILE A 77 0.98 1.30 -7.61
C ILE A 77 0.93 2.34 -8.70
N GLN A 78 0.59 1.92 -9.93
CA GLN A 78 0.58 2.76 -11.11
C GLN A 78 -0.64 2.48 -11.97
N SER A 79 -1.26 3.52 -12.51
CA SER A 79 -2.38 3.43 -13.47
C SER A 79 -2.51 4.74 -14.25
N GLY A 80 -3.45 4.80 -15.21
CA GLY A 80 -3.79 6.07 -15.86
C GLY A 80 -2.75 6.59 -16.86
N GLY A 81 -2.06 5.70 -17.57
CA GLY A 81 -1.22 6.04 -18.72
C GLY A 81 0.19 6.50 -18.41
N LYS A 82 0.56 6.58 -17.13
CA LYS A 82 1.92 6.87 -16.68
C LYS A 82 2.48 5.65 -15.96
N PHE A 83 3.45 4.99 -16.58
CA PHE A 83 4.05 3.78 -16.05
C PHE A 83 5.57 3.87 -16.05
N ASP A 84 6.20 3.49 -14.96
CA ASP A 84 7.64 3.26 -14.87
C ASP A 84 7.88 1.85 -14.35
N LEU A 85 8.30 0.95 -15.22
CA LEU A 85 8.53 -0.47 -14.88
C LEU A 85 9.89 -0.73 -14.23
N LYS A 86 10.60 0.31 -13.82
CA LYS A 86 11.85 0.16 -13.06
C LYS A 86 11.56 -0.25 -11.62
N MET A 87 12.44 -1.05 -11.04
CA MET A 87 12.33 -1.50 -9.66
C MET A 87 12.39 -0.37 -8.62
N ASN A 88 12.95 0.78 -8.98
CA ASN A 88 13.05 1.96 -8.13
C ASN A 88 12.05 3.07 -8.51
N ALA A 89 11.00 2.72 -9.24
CA ALA A 89 9.91 3.64 -9.55
C ALA A 89 9.31 4.22 -8.26
N GLN A 90 8.81 5.44 -8.34
CA GLN A 90 8.16 6.12 -7.22
C GLN A 90 6.65 6.09 -7.40
N VAL A 91 5.94 5.97 -6.29
CA VAL A 91 4.48 6.13 -6.28
C VAL A 91 4.16 7.61 -6.46
N ASP A 92 3.22 7.90 -7.33
CA ASP A 92 2.73 9.26 -7.56
C ASP A 92 1.45 9.56 -6.76
N ASP A 93 1.02 10.83 -6.80
CA ASP A 93 -0.20 11.31 -6.16
C ASP A 93 -1.41 11.37 -7.12
N GLU A 94 -1.31 10.71 -8.29
CA GLU A 94 -2.43 10.59 -9.21
C GLU A 94 -3.53 9.69 -8.63
N LEU A 95 -4.76 9.90 -9.08
CA LEU A 95 -5.90 9.06 -8.70
C LEU A 95 -5.81 7.70 -9.36
N LEU A 96 -6.15 6.64 -8.62
CA LEU A 96 -6.31 5.31 -9.19
C LEU A 96 -7.31 5.37 -10.34
N HIS A 97 -6.87 4.88 -11.49
CA HIS A 97 -7.63 4.92 -12.72
C HIS A 97 -8.03 3.49 -13.12
N PRO A 98 -9.32 3.21 -13.42
CA PRO A 98 -9.73 1.92 -13.96
C PRO A 98 -9.06 1.67 -15.32
N GLY A 99 -8.87 0.41 -15.67
CA GLY A 99 -8.19 -0.03 -16.87
C GLY A 99 -6.99 -0.90 -16.54
N VAL A 100 -5.77 -0.47 -16.84
CA VAL A 100 -4.57 -1.23 -16.50
C VAL A 100 -3.96 -0.67 -15.20
N ILE A 101 -3.81 -1.54 -14.20
CA ILE A 101 -3.22 -1.21 -12.90
C ILE A 101 -2.04 -2.14 -12.68
N ILE A 102 -0.88 -1.57 -12.36
CA ILE A 102 0.32 -2.31 -12.00
C ILE A 102 0.57 -2.13 -10.51
N ALA A 103 0.77 -3.25 -9.81
CA ALA A 103 1.26 -3.26 -8.44
C ALA A 103 2.57 -4.04 -8.34
N SER A 104 3.55 -3.48 -7.66
CA SER A 104 4.84 -4.11 -7.38
C SER A 104 5.21 -3.91 -5.92
N MET A 105 5.72 -4.96 -5.30
CA MET A 105 6.11 -4.96 -3.89
C MET A 105 7.40 -5.73 -3.70
N GLY A 106 8.28 -5.20 -2.87
CA GLY A 106 9.53 -5.86 -2.52
C GLY A 106 9.77 -5.83 -1.02
N LEU A 107 9.90 -7.01 -0.41
CA LEU A 107 10.14 -7.18 1.02
C LEU A 107 11.47 -7.88 1.29
N ARG A 108 12.04 -7.57 2.44
CA ARG A 108 13.20 -8.21 3.02
C ARG A 108 12.80 -8.89 4.33
N TYR A 109 13.19 -10.13 4.51
CA TYR A 109 13.04 -10.87 5.76
C TYR A 109 14.37 -11.45 6.19
N LYS A 110 14.87 -11.09 7.37
CA LYS A 110 16.19 -11.51 7.87
C LYS A 110 17.27 -11.35 6.80
N SER A 111 17.40 -10.16 6.23
CA SER A 111 18.33 -9.74 5.18
C SER A 111 18.05 -10.25 3.75
N TYR A 112 17.22 -11.26 3.53
CA TYR A 112 16.94 -11.79 2.20
C TYR A 112 15.72 -11.15 1.56
N CYS A 113 15.89 -10.65 0.34
CA CYS A 113 14.88 -9.94 -0.43
C CYS A 113 14.01 -10.89 -1.25
N SER A 114 12.76 -10.48 -1.46
CA SER A 114 11.85 -11.05 -2.46
C SER A 114 11.06 -9.92 -3.11
N LEU A 115 10.67 -10.13 -4.35
CA LEU A 115 9.94 -9.16 -5.15
C LEU A 115 8.83 -9.84 -5.93
N ILE A 116 7.70 -9.18 -6.02
CA ILE A 116 6.54 -9.58 -6.82
C ILE A 116 5.96 -8.37 -7.56
N ALA A 117 5.54 -8.55 -8.80
CA ALA A 117 4.74 -7.56 -9.52
C ALA A 117 3.63 -8.25 -10.30
N ARG A 118 2.47 -7.61 -10.33
CA ARG A 118 1.27 -8.08 -11.06
C ARG A 118 0.63 -6.91 -11.81
N THR A 119 0.05 -7.24 -12.95
CA THR A 119 -0.80 -6.33 -13.71
C THR A 119 -2.24 -6.78 -13.59
N TYR A 120 -3.11 -5.88 -13.19
CA TYR A 120 -4.54 -6.09 -13.06
C TYR A 120 -5.25 -5.33 -14.18
N LEU A 121 -6.26 -5.94 -14.75
CA LEU A 121 -7.04 -5.42 -15.87
C LEU A 121 -8.47 -5.18 -15.41
N VAL A 122 -8.95 -3.96 -15.56
CA VAL A 122 -10.32 -3.55 -15.24
C VAL A 122 -11.05 -3.25 -16.52
N ASP A 123 -12.13 -3.97 -16.80
CA ASP A 123 -12.90 -3.90 -18.06
C ASP A 123 -12.00 -3.92 -19.31
N PRO A 124 -11.11 -4.94 -19.45
CA PRO A 124 -10.12 -4.96 -20.51
C PRO A 124 -10.76 -5.09 -21.89
N ASN A 125 -10.19 -4.40 -22.86
CA ASN A 125 -10.51 -4.66 -24.24
C ASN A 125 -9.77 -5.91 -24.78
N LYS A 126 -10.25 -6.46 -25.91
CA LYS A 126 -9.67 -7.67 -26.53
C LYS A 126 -8.18 -7.55 -26.84
N SER A 127 -7.69 -6.34 -27.13
CA SER A 127 -6.26 -6.10 -27.39
C SER A 127 -5.44 -6.25 -26.10
N GLN A 128 -5.91 -5.69 -25.00
CA GLN A 128 -5.27 -5.79 -23.69
C GLN A 128 -5.23 -7.24 -23.20
N GLU A 129 -6.34 -7.99 -23.30
CA GLU A 129 -6.36 -9.41 -22.96
C GLU A 129 -5.38 -10.23 -23.84
N SER A 130 -5.36 -9.95 -25.15
CA SER A 130 -4.46 -10.64 -26.08
C SER A 130 -2.98 -10.33 -25.78
N ASN A 131 -2.67 -9.11 -25.37
CA ASN A 131 -1.31 -8.71 -24.99
C ASN A 131 -0.90 -9.32 -23.64
N TYR A 132 -1.84 -9.39 -22.70
CA TYR A 132 -1.59 -10.06 -21.42
C TYR A 132 -1.38 -11.57 -21.58
N LYS A 133 -2.16 -12.24 -22.44
CA LYS A 133 -1.95 -13.65 -22.79
C LYS A 133 -0.56 -13.90 -23.39
N LEU A 134 -0.07 -12.98 -24.25
CA LEU A 134 1.30 -13.07 -24.76
C LEU A 134 2.32 -12.86 -23.64
N LEU A 135 2.11 -11.88 -22.74
CA LEU A 135 2.98 -11.65 -21.60
C LEU A 135 3.11 -12.91 -20.74
N LEU A 136 2.00 -13.59 -20.43
CA LEU A 136 1.99 -14.85 -19.70
C LEU A 136 2.79 -15.95 -20.43
N GLN A 137 2.62 -16.07 -21.75
CA GLN A 137 3.38 -17.04 -22.54
C GLN A 137 4.89 -16.77 -22.48
N VAL A 138 5.28 -15.50 -22.59
CA VAL A 138 6.70 -15.08 -22.47
C VAL A 138 7.23 -15.37 -21.07
N HIS A 139 6.46 -15.01 -20.04
CA HIS A 139 6.85 -15.25 -18.66
C HIS A 139 7.04 -16.74 -18.35
N ASN A 140 6.09 -17.57 -18.75
CA ASN A 140 6.15 -19.02 -18.60
C ASN A 140 7.31 -19.64 -19.40
N LEU A 141 7.61 -19.12 -20.61
CA LEU A 141 8.79 -19.55 -21.37
C LEU A 141 10.08 -19.24 -20.62
N VAL A 142 10.24 -18.02 -20.10
CA VAL A 142 11.41 -17.62 -19.31
C VAL A 142 11.55 -18.52 -18.09
N MET A 143 10.45 -18.76 -17.34
CA MET A 143 10.43 -19.67 -16.21
C MET A 143 10.91 -21.08 -16.58
N LYS A 144 10.42 -21.64 -17.67
CA LYS A 144 10.80 -22.98 -18.14
C LYS A 144 12.28 -23.09 -18.54
N GLU A 145 12.86 -22.02 -19.06
CA GLU A 145 14.26 -22.00 -19.50
C GLU A 145 15.25 -21.77 -18.33
N ILE A 146 14.78 -21.33 -17.17
CA ILE A 146 15.61 -21.14 -15.97
C ILE A 146 15.91 -22.49 -15.33
N ARG A 147 17.11 -22.98 -15.56
CA ARG A 147 17.63 -24.23 -14.98
C ARG A 147 19.15 -24.18 -14.84
N ASP A 148 19.70 -25.13 -14.13
CA ASP A 148 21.15 -25.28 -14.00
C ASP A 148 21.79 -25.45 -15.38
N GLY A 149 22.91 -24.76 -15.63
CA GLY A 149 23.63 -24.77 -16.90
C GLY A 149 23.05 -23.88 -17.99
N ALA A 150 21.88 -23.23 -17.80
CA ALA A 150 21.28 -22.37 -18.81
C ALA A 150 22.07 -21.07 -18.97
N ASN A 151 22.27 -20.64 -20.22
CA ASN A 151 22.90 -19.36 -20.52
C ASN A 151 21.86 -18.24 -20.50
N VAL A 152 22.12 -17.20 -19.76
CA VAL A 152 21.23 -16.02 -19.55
C VAL A 152 20.88 -15.34 -20.87
N LYS A 153 21.83 -15.20 -21.79
CA LYS A 153 21.62 -14.61 -23.11
C LYS A 153 20.62 -15.40 -23.94
N ASP A 154 20.67 -16.74 -23.88
CA ASP A 154 19.79 -17.61 -24.64
C ASP A 154 18.35 -17.53 -24.13
N ILE A 155 18.18 -17.44 -22.79
CA ILE A 155 16.87 -17.24 -22.18
C ILE A 155 16.23 -15.95 -22.72
N TYR A 156 16.96 -14.83 -22.68
CA TYR A 156 16.45 -13.55 -23.21
C TYR A 156 16.15 -13.62 -24.71
N SER A 157 17.04 -14.25 -25.48
CA SER A 157 16.89 -14.38 -26.95
C SER A 157 15.65 -15.18 -27.33
N LYS A 158 15.37 -16.28 -26.62
CA LYS A 158 14.16 -17.11 -26.81
C LYS A 158 12.89 -16.32 -26.46
N ALA A 159 12.91 -15.57 -25.35
CA ALA A 159 11.79 -14.71 -24.96
C ALA A 159 11.50 -13.66 -26.04
N LEU A 160 12.53 -12.97 -26.53
CA LEU A 160 12.40 -11.97 -27.59
C LEU A 160 11.93 -12.60 -28.92
N GLN A 161 12.42 -13.80 -29.26
CA GLN A 161 11.99 -14.54 -30.45
C GLN A 161 10.50 -14.90 -30.39
N LEU A 162 9.99 -15.31 -29.22
CA LEU A 162 8.57 -15.57 -29.04
C LEU A 162 7.71 -14.32 -29.30
N VAL A 163 8.15 -13.15 -28.78
CA VAL A 163 7.47 -11.87 -29.02
C VAL A 163 7.47 -11.54 -30.52
N ARG A 164 8.61 -11.64 -31.20
CA ARG A 164 8.73 -11.41 -32.64
C ARG A 164 7.82 -12.31 -33.48
N THR A 165 7.70 -13.57 -33.09
CA THR A 165 6.89 -14.54 -33.80
C THR A 165 5.40 -14.32 -33.64
N LYS A 166 4.96 -13.95 -32.43
CA LYS A 166 3.54 -13.82 -32.10
C LYS A 166 2.98 -12.44 -32.37
N LYS A 167 3.70 -11.39 -32.01
CA LYS A 167 3.32 -9.97 -32.15
C LYS A 167 4.56 -9.12 -32.40
N PRO A 168 5.06 -9.01 -33.63
CA PRO A 168 6.28 -8.24 -33.91
C PRO A 168 6.16 -6.77 -33.55
N GLU A 169 4.95 -6.20 -33.54
CA GLU A 169 4.69 -4.82 -33.13
C GLU A 169 5.04 -4.54 -31.65
N LEU A 170 5.00 -5.56 -30.80
CA LEU A 170 5.34 -5.44 -29.39
C LEU A 170 6.83 -5.58 -29.08
N GLU A 171 7.67 -5.91 -30.07
CA GLU A 171 9.11 -6.05 -29.86
C GLU A 171 9.75 -4.77 -29.29
N LYS A 172 9.39 -3.60 -29.86
CA LYS A 172 9.91 -2.30 -29.42
C LYS A 172 9.50 -1.93 -28.00
N HIS A 173 8.42 -2.53 -27.51
CA HIS A 173 7.87 -2.32 -26.18
C HIS A 173 8.40 -3.31 -25.14
N PHE A 174 9.04 -4.40 -25.59
CA PHE A 174 9.55 -5.44 -24.71
C PHE A 174 10.71 -4.94 -23.84
N LEU A 175 10.75 -5.34 -22.57
CA LEU A 175 11.80 -4.93 -21.64
C LEU A 175 13.19 -5.40 -22.14
N LYS A 176 14.22 -4.59 -21.91
CA LYS A 176 15.61 -4.87 -22.31
C LYS A 176 16.30 -5.97 -21.50
N ASN A 177 15.65 -6.46 -20.46
CA ASN A 177 16.05 -7.62 -19.65
C ASN A 177 14.80 -8.33 -19.13
N VAL A 178 14.92 -9.61 -18.82
CA VAL A 178 13.84 -10.44 -18.26
C VAL A 178 14.10 -10.82 -16.81
N GLY A 179 14.89 -10.01 -16.08
CA GLY A 179 15.14 -10.19 -14.67
C GLY A 179 16.59 -9.93 -14.28
N ALA A 180 16.88 -10.17 -13.01
CA ALA A 180 18.20 -10.02 -12.41
C ALA A 180 18.35 -10.98 -11.21
N GLY A 181 19.57 -11.16 -10.73
CA GLY A 181 19.84 -11.82 -9.46
C GLY A 181 19.21 -11.05 -8.30
N ILE A 182 18.72 -11.79 -7.29
CA ILE A 182 18.17 -11.25 -6.05
C ILE A 182 18.65 -12.10 -4.87
N GLY A 183 18.91 -11.44 -3.76
CA GLY A 183 19.41 -12.13 -2.55
C GLY A 183 19.39 -11.20 -1.34
N ILE A 184 20.56 -10.91 -0.80
CA ILE A 184 20.74 -9.84 0.20
C ILE A 184 20.50 -8.49 -0.46
N GLU A 185 21.01 -8.32 -1.69
CA GLU A 185 20.69 -7.16 -2.52
C GLU A 185 19.39 -7.39 -3.27
N THR A 186 18.59 -6.34 -3.41
CA THR A 186 17.34 -6.37 -4.18
C THR A 186 17.59 -6.66 -5.66
N ARG A 187 18.75 -6.26 -6.17
CA ARG A 187 19.17 -6.46 -7.55
C ARG A 187 20.68 -6.64 -7.63
N ASP A 188 21.08 -7.80 -8.10
CA ASP A 188 22.48 -8.05 -8.47
C ASP A 188 22.76 -7.50 -9.88
N THR A 189 23.57 -6.44 -9.94
CA THR A 189 23.97 -5.80 -11.21
C THR A 189 24.88 -6.66 -12.06
N THR A 190 25.52 -7.68 -11.48
CA THR A 190 26.41 -8.61 -12.18
C THR A 190 25.66 -9.75 -12.86
N LEU A 191 24.42 -10.04 -12.42
CA LEU A 191 23.57 -11.09 -12.95
C LEU A 191 22.27 -10.49 -13.49
N ILE A 192 22.33 -9.89 -14.67
CA ILE A 192 21.17 -9.33 -15.38
C ILE A 192 20.83 -10.24 -16.57
N LEU A 193 19.56 -10.64 -16.67
CA LEU A 193 19.07 -11.52 -17.73
C LEU A 193 18.77 -10.70 -19.00
N ASN A 194 19.80 -10.45 -19.81
CA ASN A 194 19.72 -9.66 -21.03
C ASN A 194 20.54 -10.25 -22.18
N ALA A 195 20.44 -9.66 -23.36
CA ALA A 195 21.12 -10.12 -24.58
C ALA A 195 22.66 -10.05 -24.52
N LYS A 196 23.23 -9.31 -23.56
CA LYS A 196 24.68 -9.09 -23.46
C LYS A 196 25.37 -10.00 -22.43
N SER A 197 24.62 -10.61 -21.53
CA SER A 197 25.16 -11.41 -20.43
C SER A 197 25.41 -12.85 -20.85
N ASN A 198 26.66 -13.29 -20.85
CA ASN A 198 27.04 -14.69 -21.10
C ASN A 198 27.13 -15.53 -19.81
N ARG A 199 26.54 -15.07 -18.70
CA ARG A 199 26.51 -15.82 -17.44
C ARG A 199 25.74 -17.12 -17.60
N ILE A 200 26.24 -18.16 -16.94
CA ILE A 200 25.56 -19.45 -16.84
C ILE A 200 24.89 -19.53 -15.47
N LEU A 201 23.62 -19.89 -15.46
CA LEU A 201 22.87 -20.13 -14.24
C LEU A 201 23.36 -21.41 -13.55
N LYS A 202 23.44 -21.40 -12.23
CA LYS A 202 23.79 -22.55 -11.41
C LYS A 202 22.72 -22.83 -10.38
N ASP A 203 22.58 -24.10 -10.01
CA ASP A 203 21.68 -24.51 -8.94
C ASP A 203 21.91 -23.67 -7.68
N GLY A 204 20.85 -23.30 -7.00
CA GLY A 204 20.87 -22.49 -5.80
C GLY A 204 20.87 -20.98 -6.04
N MET A 205 21.18 -20.49 -7.26
CA MET A 205 21.03 -19.07 -7.58
C MET A 205 19.57 -18.63 -7.46
N THR A 206 19.37 -17.41 -6.98
CA THR A 206 18.03 -16.83 -6.86
C THR A 206 17.88 -15.62 -7.79
N LEU A 207 16.76 -15.53 -8.47
CA LEU A 207 16.48 -14.55 -9.48
C LEU A 207 15.12 -13.87 -9.21
N CYS A 208 15.03 -12.58 -9.52
CA CYS A 208 13.78 -11.90 -9.77
C CYS A 208 13.56 -11.90 -11.28
N VAL A 209 12.65 -12.74 -11.75
CA VAL A 209 12.24 -12.79 -13.16
C VAL A 209 11.20 -11.72 -13.38
N THR A 210 11.47 -10.80 -14.30
CA THR A 210 10.57 -9.69 -14.63
C THR A 210 10.39 -9.64 -16.13
N THR A 211 9.18 -9.86 -16.59
CA THR A 211 8.80 -9.73 -18.01
C THR A 211 7.75 -8.64 -18.16
N GLY A 212 7.79 -7.90 -19.23
CA GLY A 212 6.85 -6.80 -19.42
C GLY A 212 6.95 -6.12 -20.76
N PHE A 213 5.92 -5.35 -21.06
CA PHE A 213 5.84 -4.45 -22.20
C PHE A 213 5.58 -3.04 -21.70
N ASN A 214 6.37 -2.08 -22.14
CA ASN A 214 6.27 -0.68 -21.74
C ASN A 214 5.62 0.16 -22.85
N ASP A 215 4.78 1.14 -22.45
CA ASP A 215 4.21 2.16 -23.32
C ASP A 215 3.48 1.62 -24.57
N ILE A 216 2.62 0.61 -24.39
CA ILE A 216 1.77 0.08 -25.46
C ILE A 216 0.66 1.07 -25.76
N GLU A 217 0.46 1.39 -27.05
CA GLU A 217 -0.67 2.21 -27.49
C GLU A 217 -1.99 1.40 -27.41
N ASN A 218 -3.02 2.01 -26.80
CA ASN A 218 -4.34 1.41 -26.72
C ASN A 218 -5.15 1.81 -27.97
N PRO A 219 -5.55 0.83 -28.81
CA PRO A 219 -6.33 1.15 -30.01
C PRO A 219 -7.73 1.70 -29.71
N ASN A 220 -8.29 1.36 -28.56
CA ASN A 220 -9.63 1.78 -28.14
C ASN A 220 -9.60 2.44 -26.75
N PRO A 221 -9.03 3.65 -26.63
CA PRO A 221 -8.96 4.34 -25.34
C PRO A 221 -10.35 4.85 -24.94
N GLN A 222 -10.75 4.62 -23.71
CA GLN A 222 -12.01 5.16 -23.16
C GLN A 222 -11.87 6.65 -22.80
N ASP A 223 -10.65 7.08 -22.45
CA ASP A 223 -10.32 8.46 -22.06
C ASP A 223 -8.87 8.82 -22.41
N LYS A 224 -8.45 10.03 -22.02
CA LYS A 224 -7.06 10.50 -22.25
C LYS A 224 -6.01 9.72 -21.47
N LYS A 225 -6.36 9.16 -20.30
CA LYS A 225 -5.46 8.43 -19.42
C LYS A 225 -5.29 6.97 -19.85
N SER A 226 -6.23 6.42 -20.63
CA SER A 226 -6.19 5.05 -21.12
C SER A 226 -5.55 4.88 -22.52
N LYS A 227 -4.94 5.96 -23.08
CA LYS A 227 -4.29 5.94 -24.40
C LYS A 227 -3.05 5.06 -24.46
N VAL A 228 -2.32 4.98 -23.38
CA VAL A 228 -1.09 4.20 -23.26
C VAL A 228 -1.18 3.36 -22.01
N TYR A 229 -0.69 2.13 -22.07
CA TYR A 229 -0.60 1.25 -20.92
C TYR A 229 0.68 0.42 -20.96
N SER A 230 1.05 -0.10 -19.83
CA SER A 230 2.17 -1.03 -19.68
C SER A 230 1.72 -2.28 -18.94
N MET A 231 2.44 -3.37 -19.09
CA MET A 231 2.15 -4.64 -18.42
C MET A 231 3.43 -5.24 -17.88
N VAL A 232 3.39 -5.81 -16.70
CA VAL A 232 4.54 -6.45 -16.06
C VAL A 232 4.10 -7.62 -15.21
N LEU A 233 4.92 -8.68 -15.22
CA LEU A 233 4.87 -9.78 -14.27
C LEU A 233 6.26 -9.95 -13.66
N SER A 234 6.34 -10.11 -12.35
CA SER A 234 7.59 -10.37 -11.64
C SER A 234 7.40 -11.46 -10.60
N ASP A 235 8.34 -12.40 -10.59
CA ASP A 235 8.37 -13.49 -9.62
C ASP A 235 9.78 -13.74 -9.10
N THR A 236 9.88 -14.12 -7.83
CA THR A 236 11.12 -14.54 -7.20
C THR A 236 11.26 -16.05 -7.32
N VAL A 237 12.38 -16.50 -7.92
CA VAL A 237 12.61 -17.92 -8.21
C VAL A 237 14.00 -18.36 -7.74
N ARG A 238 14.14 -19.66 -7.46
CA ARG A 238 15.42 -20.32 -7.28
C ARG A 238 15.70 -21.23 -8.47
N VAL A 239 16.89 -21.13 -9.03
CA VAL A 239 17.40 -22.06 -10.05
C VAL A 239 17.53 -23.45 -9.44
N SER A 240 17.12 -24.47 -10.17
CA SER A 240 17.28 -25.87 -9.81
C SER A 240 17.72 -26.70 -11.03
N PRO A 241 18.15 -27.97 -10.86
CA PRO A 241 18.61 -28.79 -11.98
C PRO A 241 17.57 -29.06 -13.07
N SER A 242 16.29 -29.17 -12.69
CA SER A 242 15.19 -29.47 -13.65
C SER A 242 14.31 -28.24 -13.88
N GLU A 243 13.45 -27.92 -12.93
CA GLU A 243 12.51 -26.82 -13.01
C GLU A 243 12.78 -25.82 -11.87
N PRO A 244 12.62 -24.51 -12.11
CA PRO A 244 12.87 -23.51 -11.08
C PRO A 244 11.84 -23.63 -9.97
N ILE A 245 12.28 -23.36 -8.75
CA ILE A 245 11.37 -23.25 -7.59
C ILE A 245 10.86 -21.82 -7.53
N VAL A 246 9.59 -21.62 -7.84
CA VAL A 246 8.95 -20.30 -7.79
C VAL A 246 8.48 -20.02 -6.38
N PHE A 247 9.09 -19.06 -5.70
CA PHE A 247 8.73 -18.71 -4.32
C PHE A 247 7.46 -17.88 -4.22
N THR A 248 7.14 -17.13 -5.28
CA THR A 248 5.95 -16.28 -5.39
C THR A 248 4.83 -16.90 -6.22
N GLY A 249 4.94 -18.20 -6.55
CA GLY A 249 4.01 -18.91 -7.44
C GLY A 249 2.58 -19.04 -6.91
N ASP A 250 2.37 -18.91 -5.60
CA ASP A 250 1.02 -18.90 -5.01
C ASP A 250 0.22 -17.62 -5.35
N ALA A 251 0.89 -16.57 -5.83
CA ALA A 251 0.20 -15.36 -6.29
C ALA A 251 -0.32 -15.56 -7.73
N PRO A 252 -1.64 -15.54 -7.94
CA PRO A 252 -2.22 -15.76 -9.25
C PRO A 252 -1.69 -14.76 -10.29
N SER A 253 -1.44 -15.25 -11.49
CA SER A 253 -1.04 -14.45 -12.66
C SER A 253 -1.90 -14.73 -13.89
N ASP A 254 -2.84 -15.68 -13.78
CA ASP A 254 -3.75 -16.01 -14.87
C ASP A 254 -4.69 -14.86 -15.20
N LEU A 255 -5.09 -14.75 -16.47
CA LEU A 255 -5.95 -13.66 -16.93
C LEU A 255 -7.24 -13.57 -16.12
N ASP A 256 -7.88 -14.71 -15.85
CA ASP A 256 -9.15 -14.76 -15.12
C ASP A 256 -9.02 -14.28 -13.65
N ALA A 257 -7.86 -14.49 -13.03
CA ALA A 257 -7.59 -14.05 -11.67
C ALA A 257 -7.14 -12.57 -11.57
N THR A 258 -6.70 -12.00 -12.67
CA THR A 258 -6.19 -10.62 -12.74
C THR A 258 -7.11 -9.66 -13.49
N SER A 259 -8.23 -10.16 -14.04
CA SER A 259 -9.23 -9.33 -14.73
C SER A 259 -10.46 -9.12 -13.87
N PHE A 260 -10.93 -7.89 -13.83
CA PHE A 260 -12.10 -7.44 -13.08
C PHE A 260 -13.09 -6.78 -14.01
N PHE A 261 -14.37 -7.15 -13.92
CA PHE A 261 -15.43 -6.63 -14.74
C PHE A 261 -16.45 -5.94 -13.84
N PHE A 262 -16.63 -4.64 -14.02
CA PHE A 262 -17.54 -3.80 -13.23
C PHE A 262 -18.68 -3.22 -14.06
N LYS A 263 -18.61 -3.34 -15.41
CA LYS A 263 -19.71 -2.96 -16.29
C LYS A 263 -20.66 -4.13 -16.43
N ASP A 264 -21.95 -3.91 -16.17
CA ASP A 264 -22.99 -4.85 -16.54
C ASP A 264 -22.97 -4.98 -18.07
N ASP A 265 -22.74 -6.20 -18.57
CA ASP A 265 -22.94 -6.51 -19.98
C ASP A 265 -24.42 -6.28 -20.30
N GLU A 266 -24.74 -5.23 -21.06
CA GLU A 266 -25.99 -5.19 -21.80
C GLU A 266 -25.99 -6.43 -22.73
N GLU A 267 -26.78 -7.44 -22.36
CA GLU A 267 -26.97 -8.64 -23.18
C GLU A 267 -27.44 -8.20 -24.57
N PRO A 268 -26.73 -8.60 -25.65
CA PRO A 268 -27.29 -8.50 -26.98
C PRO A 268 -28.42 -9.56 -27.09
N GLU A 269 -29.63 -9.12 -27.47
CA GLU A 269 -30.81 -9.95 -27.70
C GLU A 269 -30.46 -11.22 -28.49
N PRO A 270 -30.96 -12.40 -28.06
CA PRO A 270 -30.62 -13.68 -28.71
C PRO A 270 -31.35 -13.86 -30.03
N THR A 271 -30.62 -13.88 -31.13
CA THR A 271 -31.11 -14.50 -32.35
C THR A 271 -31.07 -16.04 -32.22
N PRO A 272 -32.13 -16.75 -32.58
CA PRO A 272 -32.23 -18.18 -32.26
C PRO A 272 -31.46 -19.05 -33.27
N LYS A 273 -30.45 -19.80 -32.84
CA LYS A 273 -29.90 -20.96 -33.57
C LYS A 273 -29.61 -22.15 -32.67
N LYS A 274 -30.55 -23.11 -32.79
CA LYS A 274 -30.48 -24.59 -32.72
C LYS A 274 -29.37 -25.27 -31.88
N ALA A 275 -29.87 -26.08 -30.99
CA ALA A 275 -29.24 -27.05 -30.13
C ALA A 275 -28.30 -28.05 -30.82
N LYS A 276 -27.21 -28.41 -30.13
CA LYS A 276 -26.73 -29.79 -29.98
C LYS A 276 -26.05 -29.99 -28.64
N LYS A 277 -26.48 -31.05 -27.99
CA LYS A 277 -25.99 -31.65 -26.75
C LYS A 277 -24.55 -32.16 -26.91
N ASP A 278 -23.67 -32.06 -25.92
CA ASP A 278 -23.34 -33.15 -25.00
C ASP A 278 -22.13 -32.81 -24.11
N SER A 279 -22.30 -33.13 -22.89
CA SER A 279 -21.47 -33.78 -21.83
C SER A 279 -20.30 -33.03 -21.20
N THR A 280 -20.53 -32.70 -19.95
CA THR A 280 -19.89 -33.10 -18.69
C THR A 280 -18.47 -32.63 -18.34
N VAL A 281 -18.42 -32.17 -17.08
CA VAL A 281 -17.27 -32.08 -16.12
C VAL A 281 -16.49 -30.76 -16.19
N GLY A 282 -16.47 -29.92 -15.19
CA GLY A 282 -16.38 -29.99 -13.79
C GLY A 282 -16.29 -28.57 -13.19
N ALA A 283 -17.07 -28.37 -12.20
CA ALA A 283 -17.16 -27.17 -11.40
C ALA A 283 -15.86 -26.90 -10.63
N VAL A 284 -15.35 -25.69 -10.70
CA VAL A 284 -14.86 -24.88 -9.57
C VAL A 284 -14.46 -23.49 -10.13
N ALA A 285 -15.39 -22.58 -10.23
CA ALA A 285 -15.09 -21.15 -10.28
C ALA A 285 -16.37 -20.35 -10.00
N THR A 286 -16.80 -20.34 -8.77
CA THR A 286 -17.93 -19.50 -8.36
C THR A 286 -17.76 -19.12 -6.91
N LYS A 287 -17.05 -18.03 -6.66
CA LYS A 287 -17.11 -17.34 -5.36
C LYS A 287 -16.94 -15.81 -5.39
N ASN A 288 -16.83 -15.19 -6.55
CA ASN A 288 -16.66 -13.72 -6.62
C ASN A 288 -17.91 -12.95 -7.12
N ILE A 289 -19.08 -13.61 -7.25
CA ILE A 289 -20.30 -13.00 -7.83
C ILE A 289 -21.36 -12.63 -6.79
N THR A 290 -21.09 -12.68 -5.49
CA THR A 290 -22.17 -12.64 -4.50
C THR A 290 -22.41 -11.28 -3.83
N LYS A 291 -21.77 -10.19 -4.23
CA LYS A 291 -22.04 -8.87 -3.60
C LYS A 291 -22.91 -7.92 -4.40
N THR A 292 -23.11 -8.16 -5.69
CA THR A 292 -23.91 -7.27 -6.57
C THR A 292 -25.43 -7.51 -6.52
N LYS A 293 -25.90 -8.64 -5.97
CA LYS A 293 -27.34 -8.96 -5.94
C LYS A 293 -28.16 -8.35 -4.81
N LEU A 294 -27.54 -7.67 -3.84
CA LEU A 294 -28.26 -7.10 -2.67
C LEU A 294 -28.74 -5.65 -2.85
N ARG A 295 -28.46 -5.01 -3.99
CA ARG A 295 -28.88 -3.62 -4.25
C ARG A 295 -30.16 -3.48 -5.08
N ALA A 296 -30.61 -4.54 -5.76
CA ALA A 296 -31.78 -4.50 -6.65
C ALA A 296 -33.14 -4.67 -5.92
N GLU A 297 -33.19 -5.11 -4.65
CA GLU A 297 -34.46 -5.39 -3.98
C GLU A 297 -34.93 -4.29 -2.98
N ARG A 298 -34.27 -3.12 -2.92
CA ARG A 298 -34.68 -2.00 -2.04
C ARG A 298 -35.19 -0.76 -2.75
N SER A 299 -35.54 -0.84 -4.02
CA SER A 299 -36.05 0.29 -4.80
C SER A 299 -37.44 0.05 -5.33
N THR A 300 -38.39 -0.08 -4.45
CA THR A 300 -39.81 0.20 -4.79
C THR A 300 -40.42 1.06 -3.70
N ASN A 301 -40.77 2.28 -4.10
CA ASN A 301 -41.42 3.38 -3.33
C ASN A 301 -40.43 4.32 -2.61
N VAL A 302 -39.76 5.17 -3.36
CA VAL A 302 -39.25 6.45 -2.83
C VAL A 302 -39.65 7.57 -3.79
N ASP A 303 -40.38 8.50 -3.22
CA ASP A 303 -40.86 9.76 -3.81
C ASP A 303 -39.73 10.50 -4.55
N GLU A 304 -39.74 10.49 -5.88
CA GLU A 304 -38.72 11.14 -6.75
C GLU A 304 -38.57 12.64 -6.46
N GLY A 305 -39.59 13.29 -5.90
CA GLY A 305 -39.55 14.69 -5.47
C GLY A 305 -38.69 14.93 -4.22
N ALA A 306 -38.60 13.97 -3.30
CA ALA A 306 -37.80 14.09 -2.06
C ALA A 306 -36.30 13.87 -2.33
N GLU A 307 -35.98 13.03 -3.30
CA GLU A 307 -34.58 12.73 -3.68
C GLU A 307 -33.96 13.88 -4.51
N ALA A 308 -34.75 14.50 -5.40
CA ALA A 308 -34.33 15.68 -6.13
C ALA A 308 -34.04 16.87 -5.18
N ARG A 309 -34.90 17.10 -4.17
CA ARG A 309 -34.68 18.13 -3.14
C ARG A 309 -33.45 17.86 -2.27
N ARG A 310 -33.17 16.59 -1.95
CA ARG A 310 -31.94 16.21 -1.23
C ARG A 310 -30.69 16.45 -2.05
N ARG A 311 -30.72 16.14 -3.35
CA ARG A 311 -29.57 16.37 -4.26
C ARG A 311 -29.33 17.87 -4.46
N GLU A 312 -30.38 18.65 -4.55
CA GLU A 312 -30.28 20.11 -4.68
C GLU A 312 -29.72 20.74 -3.40
N HIS A 313 -30.22 20.34 -2.24
CA HIS A 313 -29.70 20.77 -0.94
C HIS A 313 -28.27 20.35 -0.69
N GLN A 314 -27.86 19.13 -1.12
CA GLN A 314 -26.46 18.70 -1.06
C GLN A 314 -25.55 19.50 -2.01
N LYS A 315 -26.04 19.87 -3.20
CA LYS A 315 -25.31 20.76 -4.11
C LYS A 315 -25.13 22.16 -3.51
N GLU A 316 -26.16 22.68 -2.88
CA GLU A 316 -26.13 24.01 -2.23
C GLU A 316 -25.17 24.03 -1.03
N LEU A 317 -25.18 22.97 -0.18
CA LEU A 317 -24.24 22.82 0.92
C LEU A 317 -22.80 22.62 0.44
N ALA A 318 -22.60 21.89 -0.65
CA ALA A 318 -21.27 21.71 -1.25
C ALA A 318 -20.72 23.02 -1.83
N ALA A 319 -21.57 23.78 -2.53
CA ALA A 319 -21.20 25.11 -3.06
C ALA A 319 -20.85 26.08 -1.92
N LYS A 320 -21.67 26.12 -0.86
CA LYS A 320 -21.41 26.95 0.32
C LYS A 320 -20.14 26.61 1.05
N LYS A 321 -19.83 25.32 1.23
CA LYS A 321 -18.53 24.85 1.79
C LYS A 321 -17.35 25.17 0.88
N GLN A 322 -17.54 25.15 -0.43
CA GLN A 322 -16.50 25.51 -1.39
C GLN A 322 -16.23 27.02 -1.36
N GLU A 323 -17.26 27.84 -1.23
CA GLU A 323 -17.17 29.29 -1.11
C GLU A 323 -16.54 29.72 0.23
N GLU A 324 -16.93 29.09 1.36
CA GLU A 324 -16.27 29.28 2.65
C GLU A 324 -14.78 28.81 2.64
N GLY A 325 -14.47 27.71 1.95
CA GLY A 325 -13.10 27.25 1.74
C GLY A 325 -12.26 28.23 0.94
N LEU A 326 -12.82 28.80 -0.12
CA LEU A 326 -12.19 29.84 -0.93
C LEU A 326 -12.03 31.16 -0.17
N ALA A 327 -13.01 31.56 0.63
CA ALA A 327 -12.94 32.77 1.47
C ALA A 327 -11.86 32.64 2.55
N ARG A 328 -11.78 31.48 3.25
CA ARG A 328 -10.68 31.20 4.20
C ARG A 328 -9.31 31.16 3.55
N PHE A 329 -9.24 30.70 2.30
CA PHE A 329 -7.98 30.70 1.54
C PHE A 329 -7.59 32.11 1.09
N ALA A 330 -8.57 32.97 0.74
CA ALA A 330 -8.34 34.35 0.36
C ALA A 330 -7.93 35.22 1.57
N GLU A 331 -8.48 34.98 2.78
CA GLU A 331 -8.03 35.63 4.02
C GLU A 331 -6.64 35.20 4.45
N ALA A 332 -6.25 33.95 4.15
CA ALA A 332 -4.89 33.44 4.44
C ALA A 332 -3.84 33.91 3.41
N THR A 333 -4.25 34.42 2.24
CA THR A 333 -3.37 34.86 1.14
C THR A 333 -3.33 36.39 0.95
N GLY A 334 -3.76 37.17 1.94
CA GLY A 334 -3.63 38.64 1.93
C GLY A 334 -2.18 39.09 2.03
N ASP A 335 -1.34 38.71 1.10
CA ASP A 335 -0.16 39.48 0.71
C ASP A 335 0.30 39.12 -0.71
N GLN A 336 0.44 40.13 -1.54
CA GLN A 336 0.87 40.03 -2.92
C GLN A 336 2.37 39.83 -2.98
N ASN A 337 2.81 38.93 -3.83
CA ASN A 337 4.15 38.69 -4.36
C ASN A 337 4.96 37.52 -3.76
N GLY A 338 5.18 36.56 -4.62
CA GLY A 338 6.31 35.66 -4.55
C GLY A 338 5.99 34.32 -3.93
N ALA A 339 6.44 33.29 -4.60
CA ALA A 339 6.43 31.86 -4.27
C ALA A 339 6.14 31.55 -2.80
N ALA A 340 5.08 30.79 -2.53
CA ALA A 340 4.70 30.37 -1.19
C ALA A 340 5.93 29.80 -0.47
N VAL A 341 6.45 30.53 0.48
CA VAL A 341 7.55 30.11 1.34
C VAL A 341 6.99 28.96 2.19
N LYS A 342 7.39 27.73 1.87
CA LYS A 342 7.02 26.54 2.65
C LYS A 342 7.55 26.74 4.07
N LYS A 343 6.66 26.92 5.05
CA LYS A 343 7.02 27.04 6.45
C LYS A 343 7.55 25.68 6.94
N PHE A 344 8.83 25.65 7.34
CA PHE A 344 9.44 24.45 7.91
C PHE A 344 9.02 24.29 9.37
N LYS A 345 8.60 23.07 9.73
CA LYS A 345 8.22 22.74 11.09
C LYS A 345 9.49 22.40 11.89
N ARG A 346 9.92 23.28 12.75
CA ARG A 346 11.04 23.05 13.67
C ARG A 346 10.54 22.41 14.95
N PHE A 347 11.26 21.38 15.42
CA PHE A 347 10.99 20.72 16.69
C PHE A 347 12.06 21.14 17.69
N GLU A 348 11.66 21.83 18.76
CA GLU A 348 12.55 22.22 19.84
C GLU A 348 12.32 21.31 21.06
N SER A 349 13.38 20.66 21.54
CA SER A 349 13.35 19.79 22.71
C SER A 349 13.64 20.55 23.99
N TYR A 350 14.77 21.25 24.04
CA TYR A 350 15.22 22.02 25.17
C TYR A 350 15.69 23.41 24.70
N LYS A 351 15.33 24.44 25.49
CA LYS A 351 15.76 25.83 25.19
C LYS A 351 17.15 26.15 25.68
N ARG A 352 17.62 25.42 26.73
CA ARG A 352 18.91 25.62 27.38
C ARG A 352 19.48 24.31 27.91
N ASP A 353 20.81 24.21 27.99
CA ASP A 353 21.51 23.00 28.47
C ASP A 353 21.21 22.62 29.92
N ASN A 354 20.82 23.56 30.75
CA ASN A 354 20.46 23.32 32.15
C ASN A 354 19.09 22.61 32.32
N GLN A 355 18.34 22.42 31.24
CA GLN A 355 17.04 21.72 31.23
C GLN A 355 17.17 20.22 30.98
N PHE A 356 18.37 19.74 30.71
CA PHE A 356 18.60 18.30 30.51
C PHE A 356 18.33 17.51 31.80
N PRO A 357 17.77 16.29 31.69
CA PRO A 357 17.62 15.39 32.82
C PRO A 357 18.99 15.07 33.47
N PRO A 358 19.09 14.94 34.80
CA PRO A 358 20.37 14.74 35.48
C PRO A 358 21.13 13.49 35.08
N ARG A 359 20.43 12.41 34.66
CA ARG A 359 21.02 11.15 34.16
C ARG A 359 21.77 11.28 32.82
N VAL A 360 21.61 12.39 32.14
CA VAL A 360 22.31 12.66 30.87
C VAL A 360 23.81 12.81 31.07
N ARG A 361 24.25 13.17 32.27
CA ARG A 361 25.68 13.28 32.62
C ARG A 361 26.42 11.94 32.60
N ASP A 362 25.70 10.84 32.77
CA ASP A 362 26.26 9.48 32.77
C ASP A 362 26.45 8.94 31.33
N LEU A 363 26.22 9.77 30.29
CA LEU A 363 26.29 9.40 28.90
C LEU A 363 25.43 8.17 28.56
N ALA A 364 24.34 8.01 29.29
CA ALA A 364 23.35 6.95 29.01
C ALA A 364 22.22 7.47 28.11
N ILE A 365 21.55 6.54 27.40
CA ILE A 365 20.34 6.86 26.68
C ILE A 365 19.24 7.21 27.70
N VAL A 366 18.65 8.40 27.58
CA VAL A 366 17.60 8.90 28.45
C VAL A 366 16.36 9.26 27.62
N VAL A 367 15.21 8.69 28.02
CA VAL A 367 13.91 9.00 27.42
C VAL A 367 13.18 9.98 28.34
N ASP A 368 13.01 11.21 27.88
CA ASP A 368 12.28 12.26 28.59
C ASP A 368 10.86 12.41 28.04
N GLN A 369 9.91 11.80 28.74
CA GLN A 369 8.49 11.83 28.35
C GLN A 369 7.88 13.23 28.48
N LYS A 370 8.35 14.08 29.39
CA LYS A 370 7.82 15.44 29.64
C LYS A 370 8.09 16.34 28.41
N ASN A 371 9.30 16.27 27.89
CA ASN A 371 9.71 17.08 26.74
C ASN A 371 9.61 16.33 25.41
N SER A 372 9.02 15.12 25.41
CA SER A 372 8.88 14.28 24.22
C SER A 372 10.21 14.09 23.46
N THR A 373 11.29 13.85 24.21
CA THR A 373 12.66 13.87 23.69
C THR A 373 13.44 12.63 24.15
N VAL A 374 14.26 12.12 23.25
CA VAL A 374 15.23 11.07 23.51
C VAL A 374 16.63 11.66 23.44
N VAL A 375 17.38 11.60 24.53
CA VAL A 375 18.76 12.08 24.57
C VAL A 375 19.71 10.91 24.34
N LEU A 376 20.52 11.01 23.29
CA LEU A 376 21.45 9.98 22.85
C LEU A 376 22.91 10.41 23.08
N PRO A 377 23.77 9.54 23.60
CA PRO A 377 25.20 9.82 23.70
C PRO A 377 25.87 9.64 22.34
N ILE A 378 26.24 10.75 21.71
CA ILE A 378 26.93 10.75 20.42
C ILE A 378 28.31 11.36 20.61
N MET A 379 29.37 10.61 20.33
CA MET A 379 30.76 11.06 20.47
C MET A 379 31.05 11.71 21.84
N GLY A 380 30.53 11.10 22.92
CA GLY A 380 30.73 11.62 24.29
C GLY A 380 29.94 12.87 24.65
N ARG A 381 28.97 13.25 23.83
CA ARG A 381 28.07 14.39 24.08
C ARG A 381 26.62 13.95 24.10
N PRO A 382 25.78 14.47 24.98
CA PRO A 382 24.35 14.24 24.98
C PRO A 382 23.68 15.06 23.87
N VAL A 383 23.06 14.38 22.93
CA VAL A 383 22.35 15.01 21.81
C VAL A 383 20.86 14.71 21.92
N PRO A 384 19.99 15.73 22.05
CA PRO A 384 18.55 15.55 22.16
C PRO A 384 17.91 15.38 20.78
N PHE A 385 17.02 14.39 20.65
CA PHE A 385 16.20 14.17 19.48
C PHE A 385 14.72 14.20 19.88
N HIS A 386 13.95 15.08 19.27
CA HIS A 386 12.52 15.14 19.50
C HIS A 386 11.84 13.88 18.95
N ILE A 387 10.82 13.34 19.64
CA ILE A 387 10.16 12.08 19.27
C ILE A 387 9.58 12.09 17.84
N GLN A 388 9.18 13.25 17.33
CA GLN A 388 8.66 13.37 15.97
C GLN A 388 9.74 13.22 14.89
N THR A 389 11.02 13.35 15.23
CA THR A 389 12.16 13.10 14.33
C THR A 389 12.54 11.61 14.30
N ILE A 390 12.06 10.81 15.24
CA ILE A 390 12.33 9.38 15.33
C ILE A 390 11.26 8.61 14.58
N LYS A 391 11.67 7.72 13.66
CA LYS A 391 10.77 6.83 12.93
C LYS A 391 10.36 5.64 13.79
N ASN A 392 11.32 4.87 14.27
CA ASN A 392 11.13 3.74 15.17
C ASN A 392 12.41 3.40 15.94
N ALA A 393 12.29 2.56 16.95
CA ALA A 393 13.39 1.95 17.67
C ALA A 393 13.18 0.44 17.74
N SER A 394 14.23 -0.33 17.48
CA SER A 394 14.20 -1.80 17.51
C SER A 394 15.39 -2.35 18.26
N LYS A 395 15.19 -3.45 19.00
CA LYS A 395 16.24 -4.22 19.66
C LYS A 395 16.52 -5.48 18.86
N SER A 396 17.79 -5.87 18.79
CA SER A 396 18.23 -7.19 18.32
C SER A 396 19.28 -7.74 19.26
N ASP A 397 19.28 -9.05 19.47
CA ASP A 397 20.27 -9.73 20.30
C ASP A 397 21.19 -10.54 19.38
N GLU A 398 22.51 -10.34 19.53
CA GLU A 398 23.54 -11.05 18.75
C GLU A 398 24.64 -11.53 19.70
N GLY A 399 24.60 -12.83 20.02
CA GLY A 399 25.55 -13.46 20.96
C GLY A 399 25.46 -12.89 22.37
N GLU A 400 26.58 -12.36 22.88
CA GLU A 400 26.66 -11.75 24.24
C GLU A 400 26.20 -10.31 24.30
N PHE A 401 25.84 -9.70 23.16
CA PHE A 401 25.49 -8.30 23.06
C PHE A 401 24.07 -8.10 22.56
N SER A 402 23.41 -7.10 23.10
CA SER A 402 22.16 -6.56 22.58
C SER A 402 22.41 -5.23 21.88
N PHE A 403 21.73 -5.03 20.78
CA PHE A 403 21.81 -3.83 19.95
C PHE A 403 20.47 -3.10 19.94
N LEU A 404 20.49 -1.79 20.20
CA LEU A 404 19.36 -0.90 20.02
C LEU A 404 19.57 -0.05 18.78
N ARG A 405 18.76 -0.24 17.77
CA ARG A 405 18.76 0.57 16.56
C ARG A 405 17.63 1.58 16.59
N ILE A 406 17.97 2.85 16.45
CA ILE A 406 17.02 3.97 16.38
C ILE A 406 17.08 4.53 14.97
N ASN A 407 15.95 4.49 14.26
CA ASN A 407 15.82 5.04 12.91
C ASN A 407 15.17 6.42 12.98
N PHE A 408 15.67 7.33 12.16
CA PHE A 408 15.21 8.72 12.10
C PHE A 408 14.43 8.98 10.81
N LEU A 409 13.52 9.96 10.87
CA LEU A 409 12.87 10.51 9.71
C LEU A 409 13.87 11.44 9.02
N SER A 410 14.48 10.98 7.93
CA SER A 410 15.39 11.78 7.13
C SER A 410 14.74 12.14 5.80
N PRO A 411 14.94 13.36 5.28
CA PRO A 411 14.41 13.76 3.99
C PRO A 411 14.95 12.90 2.86
N GLY A 412 14.17 12.80 1.77
CA GLY A 412 14.57 12.05 0.58
C GLY A 412 14.33 10.54 0.65
N GLN A 413 13.80 10.00 1.76
CA GLN A 413 13.34 8.60 1.82
C GLN A 413 11.92 8.40 1.29
N GLY A 414 11.20 9.46 1.05
CA GLY A 414 9.80 9.45 0.62
C GLY A 414 9.52 10.64 -0.28
N VAL A 415 10.34 10.85 -1.32
CA VAL A 415 10.09 11.92 -2.30
C VAL A 415 8.67 11.80 -2.82
N GLY A 416 7.82 12.78 -2.49
CA GLY A 416 6.39 12.77 -2.83
C GLY A 416 5.44 12.42 -1.67
N ARG A 417 5.91 12.01 -0.49
CA ARG A 417 5.05 11.87 0.69
C ARG A 417 4.73 13.24 1.29
N LYS A 418 3.48 13.44 1.74
CA LYS A 418 3.04 14.68 2.43
C LYS A 418 3.91 15.05 3.64
N ASP A 419 4.58 14.06 4.23
CA ASP A 419 5.45 14.20 5.40
C ASP A 419 6.92 14.47 5.04
N ASP A 420 7.28 14.45 3.75
CA ASP A 420 8.62 14.80 3.29
C ASP A 420 8.74 16.33 3.32
N GLN A 421 9.16 16.85 4.47
CA GLN A 421 9.35 18.29 4.62
C GLN A 421 10.61 18.69 3.88
N PRO A 422 10.54 19.64 2.93
CA PRO A 422 11.73 20.19 2.31
C PRO A 422 12.57 20.87 3.39
N PHE A 423 13.89 20.68 3.33
CA PHE A 423 14.84 21.36 4.23
C PHE A 423 15.26 22.70 3.67
N GLU A 424 15.55 23.64 4.58
CA GLU A 424 16.04 24.98 4.23
C GLU A 424 17.38 24.90 3.49
N ASP A 425 18.21 23.90 3.82
CA ASP A 425 19.55 23.72 3.26
C ASP A 425 19.63 22.38 2.51
N ALA A 426 19.79 22.45 1.19
CA ALA A 426 19.92 21.27 0.33
C ALA A 426 21.26 20.52 0.54
N SER A 427 22.25 21.16 1.18
CA SER A 427 23.56 20.56 1.49
C SER A 427 23.63 19.88 2.84
N ALA A 428 22.55 19.96 3.64
CA ALA A 428 22.51 19.39 4.98
C ALA A 428 22.58 17.85 4.96
N HIS A 429 23.38 17.29 5.87
CA HIS A 429 23.47 15.86 6.08
C HIS A 429 22.60 15.41 7.24
N PHE A 430 21.88 14.29 7.07
CA PHE A 430 20.93 13.77 8.04
C PHE A 430 21.34 12.40 8.56
N VAL A 431 21.18 12.20 9.88
CA VAL A 431 21.36 10.90 10.49
C VAL A 431 20.17 10.02 10.14
N ARG A 432 20.40 8.86 9.52
CA ARG A 432 19.37 7.88 9.17
C ARG A 432 19.07 6.91 10.30
N SER A 433 20.11 6.37 10.91
CA SER A 433 19.99 5.43 12.01
C SER A 433 21.21 5.49 12.91
N LEU A 434 21.01 5.22 14.19
CA LEU A 434 22.07 5.03 15.16
C LEU A 434 21.86 3.67 15.83
N THR A 435 22.96 2.94 16.03
CA THR A 435 22.94 1.65 16.70
C THR A 435 23.81 1.73 17.95
N PHE A 436 23.25 1.35 19.09
CA PHE A 436 23.91 1.30 20.38
C PHE A 436 24.05 -0.15 20.82
N ARG A 437 25.22 -0.52 21.34
CA ARG A 437 25.53 -1.86 21.85
C ARG A 437 25.62 -1.86 23.35
N SER A 438 25.02 -2.85 24.01
CA SER A 438 25.12 -3.08 25.46
C SER A 438 25.08 -4.57 25.79
N HIS A 439 25.61 -4.95 26.93
CA HIS A 439 25.42 -6.28 27.52
C HIS A 439 24.05 -6.39 28.23
N ASP A 440 23.46 -5.26 28.62
CA ASP A 440 22.18 -5.21 29.32
C ASP A 440 21.03 -5.14 28.29
N GLY A 441 20.55 -6.32 27.86
CA GLY A 441 19.47 -6.45 26.90
C GLY A 441 18.12 -5.97 27.44
N ASP A 442 17.85 -6.18 28.72
CA ASP A 442 16.56 -5.81 29.32
C ASP A 442 16.40 -4.28 29.36
N ARG A 443 17.46 -3.58 29.72
CA ARG A 443 17.49 -2.12 29.70
C ARG A 443 17.28 -1.56 28.28
N LEU A 444 17.89 -2.16 27.26
CA LEU A 444 17.69 -1.73 25.88
C LEU A 444 16.27 -2.01 25.40
N GLN A 445 15.65 -3.11 25.85
CA GLN A 445 14.25 -3.42 25.57
C GLN A 445 13.31 -2.40 26.20
N ASP A 446 13.56 -2.02 27.44
CA ASP A 446 12.78 -1.00 28.14
C ASP A 446 12.85 0.36 27.44
N ILE A 447 14.05 0.75 26.99
CA ILE A 447 14.25 1.98 26.22
C ILE A 447 13.49 1.93 24.89
N ALA A 448 13.55 0.82 24.15
CA ALA A 448 12.82 0.63 22.90
C ALA A 448 11.30 0.74 23.12
N ASN A 449 10.78 0.11 24.18
CA ASN A 449 9.37 0.17 24.55
C ASN A 449 8.95 1.60 24.95
N GLN A 450 9.77 2.31 25.72
CA GLN A 450 9.49 3.69 26.11
C GLN A 450 9.43 4.63 24.89
N ILE A 451 10.38 4.50 23.96
CA ILE A 451 10.38 5.28 22.71
C ILE A 451 9.13 4.97 21.89
N SER A 452 8.77 3.69 21.74
CA SER A 452 7.59 3.24 20.97
C SER A 452 6.29 3.78 21.59
N ASN A 453 6.16 3.72 22.89
CA ASN A 453 4.97 4.25 23.60
C ASN A 453 4.88 5.77 23.48
N MET A 454 5.99 6.48 23.70
CA MET A 454 6.03 7.93 23.51
C MET A 454 5.70 8.36 22.07
N LYS A 455 6.11 7.57 21.08
CA LYS A 455 5.74 7.81 19.67
C LYS A 455 4.25 7.63 19.43
N LYS A 456 3.64 6.56 19.97
CA LYS A 456 2.18 6.33 19.89
C LYS A 456 1.41 7.48 20.52
N ASP A 457 1.83 7.93 21.70
CA ASP A 457 1.19 9.05 22.40
C ASP A 457 1.32 10.37 21.62
N ALA A 458 2.48 10.60 20.98
CA ALA A 458 2.69 11.80 20.15
C ALA A 458 1.79 11.79 18.91
N VAL A 459 1.64 10.65 18.25
CA VAL A 459 0.75 10.49 17.09
C VAL A 459 -0.72 10.66 17.49
N LYS A 460 -1.12 10.07 18.63
CA LYS A 460 -2.48 10.20 19.15
C LYS A 460 -2.83 11.66 19.46
N ARG A 461 -1.94 12.39 20.14
CA ARG A 461 -2.13 13.83 20.43
C ARG A 461 -2.22 14.68 19.16
N GLU A 462 -1.45 14.34 18.14
CA GLU A 462 -1.51 15.06 16.86
C GLU A 462 -2.82 14.77 16.11
N GLN A 463 -3.32 13.54 16.19
CA GLN A 463 -4.60 13.16 15.64
C GLN A 463 -5.75 13.84 16.38
N GLU A 464 -5.77 13.79 17.72
CA GLU A 464 -6.75 14.50 18.55
C GLU A 464 -6.75 16.02 18.27
N LYS A 465 -5.56 16.61 18.07
CA LYS A 465 -5.46 18.02 17.70
C LYS A 465 -6.05 18.33 16.34
N LYS A 466 -5.84 17.46 15.35
CA LYS A 466 -6.45 17.59 14.02
C LYS A 466 -7.97 17.43 14.06
N GLU A 467 -8.46 16.48 14.87
CA GLU A 467 -9.91 16.28 15.08
C GLU A 467 -10.55 17.49 15.78
N MET A 468 -9.83 18.14 16.72
CA MET A 468 -10.31 19.36 17.37
C MET A 468 -10.24 20.60 16.45
N GLU A 469 -9.32 20.66 15.49
CA GLU A 469 -9.28 21.73 14.48
C GLU A 469 -10.44 21.62 13.48
N ASP A 470 -10.99 20.41 13.27
CA ASP A 470 -12.17 20.16 12.41
C ASP A 470 -13.50 20.29 13.15
N VAL A 471 -13.49 20.44 14.49
CA VAL A 471 -14.70 20.67 15.30
C VAL A 471 -15.03 22.14 15.27
N VAL A 472 -16.10 22.49 14.55
CA VAL A 472 -16.71 23.82 14.65
C VAL A 472 -17.27 23.97 16.05
N GLU A 473 -16.75 24.94 16.84
CA GLU A 473 -17.35 25.30 18.11
C GLU A 473 -18.83 25.62 17.89
N GLN A 474 -19.71 24.78 18.44
CA GLN A 474 -21.14 25.11 18.47
C GLN A 474 -21.32 26.24 19.47
N ASP A 475 -21.99 27.30 19.05
CA ASP A 475 -22.43 28.34 19.94
C ASP A 475 -23.23 27.74 21.10
N LYS A 476 -23.04 28.32 22.31
CA LYS A 476 -23.73 27.87 23.51
C LYS A 476 -25.21 27.77 23.26
N LEU A 477 -25.83 26.62 23.57
CA LEU A 477 -27.26 26.38 23.50
C LEU A 477 -27.99 27.56 24.17
N ILE A 478 -28.78 28.29 23.40
CA ILE A 478 -29.65 29.34 23.91
C ILE A 478 -30.75 28.63 24.69
N GLU A 479 -30.74 28.75 26.03
CA GLU A 479 -31.86 28.32 26.86
C GLU A 479 -33.08 29.17 26.54
N ILE A 480 -34.00 28.65 25.77
CA ILE A 480 -35.30 29.29 25.53
C ILE A 480 -36.14 29.09 26.81
N ARG A 481 -36.09 30.06 27.70
CA ARG A 481 -37.01 30.14 28.84
C ARG A 481 -38.39 30.62 28.31
N SER A 482 -39.11 29.78 27.61
CA SER A 482 -40.51 29.97 27.35
C SER A 482 -41.34 29.07 28.24
N LYS A 483 -42.11 29.68 29.15
CA LYS A 483 -43.22 29.01 29.85
C LYS A 483 -44.33 28.71 28.80
N LEU A 484 -44.18 27.63 28.08
CA LEU A 484 -45.30 27.04 27.36
C LEU A 484 -45.96 26.04 28.29
N SER A 485 -47.04 26.46 28.92
CA SER A 485 -48.00 25.56 29.59
C SER A 485 -48.75 24.77 28.51
N ILE A 486 -48.26 23.57 28.23
CA ILE A 486 -49.00 22.64 27.38
C ILE A 486 -50.00 21.93 28.29
N THR A 487 -51.25 22.35 28.25
CA THR A 487 -52.41 21.64 28.79
C THR A 487 -52.68 20.43 27.91
N TYR A 488 -52.32 19.24 28.34
CA TYR A 488 -52.78 18.02 27.71
C TYR A 488 -54.23 17.71 28.14
N PRO A 489 -55.13 17.34 27.22
CA PRO A 489 -56.45 16.88 27.61
C PRO A 489 -56.34 15.52 28.31
N ARG A 490 -56.89 15.45 29.53
CA ARG A 490 -57.07 14.27 30.32
C ARG A 490 -58.10 13.33 29.66
N SER A 491 -57.65 12.45 28.78
CA SER A 491 -58.43 11.24 28.47
C SER A 491 -57.49 10.23 27.79
N LEU A 492 -57.55 9.00 28.30
CA LEU A 492 -56.90 7.79 27.80
C LEU A 492 -55.43 7.53 28.31
N LEU A 493 -55.37 7.02 29.56
CA LEU A 493 -54.39 6.02 29.93
C LEU A 493 -54.84 5.31 31.20
N THR A 494 -55.69 4.29 31.02
CA THR A 494 -55.93 3.27 32.03
C THR A 494 -54.85 2.17 31.85
N ILE A 495 -53.81 2.20 32.67
CA ILE A 495 -52.82 1.15 32.71
C ILE A 495 -53.26 0.19 33.81
N HIS A 496 -53.69 -1.01 33.42
CA HIS A 496 -53.88 -2.16 34.31
C HIS A 496 -52.53 -2.56 34.92
N ARG A 497 -52.47 -2.41 36.23
CA ARG A 497 -51.42 -2.95 37.08
C ARG A 497 -51.83 -4.34 37.50
N SER A 498 -51.28 -5.38 36.90
CA SER A 498 -51.40 -6.76 37.45
C SER A 498 -50.24 -6.97 38.40
N SER A 499 -50.58 -7.08 39.64
CA SER A 499 -49.72 -7.58 40.73
C SER A 499 -49.64 -9.11 40.62
N THR A 500 -48.45 -9.64 40.51
CA THR A 500 -48.15 -11.00 40.96
C THR A 500 -46.97 -10.93 41.91
N GLY A 501 -47.27 -11.10 43.17
CA GLY A 501 -46.28 -11.43 44.17
C GLY A 501 -45.85 -12.88 44.00
N CYS A 502 -44.64 -13.17 44.38
CA CYS A 502 -44.21 -14.49 44.89
C CYS A 502 -43.13 -14.24 45.91
N ASP A 503 -43.46 -14.69 47.10
CA ASP A 503 -42.59 -14.98 48.23
C ASP A 503 -41.61 -16.11 47.88
N GLY A 504 -40.42 -16.08 48.46
CA GLY A 504 -39.49 -17.20 48.48
C GLY A 504 -38.05 -16.71 48.56
#